data_44bc43190389dba94c2fd74d107cd77f
#
_entry.id   44bc43190389dba94c2fd74d107cd77f
#
_cell.length_a   1.000
_cell.length_b   1.000
_cell.length_c   1.000
_cell.angle_alpha   90.00
_cell.angle_beta   90.00
_cell.angle_gamma   90.00
#
_symmetry.space_group_name_H-M   'P 1'
#
loop_
_entity.id
_entity.type
_entity.pdbx_description
1 polymer ?
#
loop_
_entity_poly.entity_id
_entity_poly.type
_entity_poly.pdbx_seq_one_letter_code
_entity_poly.pdbx_strand_id
1 'polypeptide(L)'
;CHLPVEKWGRDFLRQGAISAGFQKPVYDGRIAIVTATEDAAGLALAVTSEGIACASGHASLPAAPPEAVTLAEWPAAIPPETRPKASEESLAPGLWLGTRALELTPQVLADYLRDVRETAPIYAEQGIAHPGLVLRMCNWLLTQNVVLGPWIHIGSKLRFHGEARLGERLTARGRISANIERKGHRIVTIEALVLANEARPVARVRHEAIWRPRQVAEAGG
;
A
#
# COMPACT_ATOMS: atom_id res chain seq x y z
N CYS A 1 3.38 -0.49 10.53
CA CYS A 1 2.58 0.59 11.14
C CYS A 1 2.47 0.49 12.67
N HIS A 2 3.01 -0.57 13.27
CA HIS A 2 2.94 -0.79 14.72
C HIS A 2 3.42 0.44 15.53
N LEU A 3 4.68 0.87 15.34
CA LEU A 3 5.26 1.98 16.10
C LEU A 3 4.52 3.34 15.95
N PRO A 4 4.07 3.77 14.75
CA PRO A 4 3.21 4.94 14.63
C PRO A 4 1.87 4.82 15.36
N VAL A 5 1.27 3.64 15.36
CA VAL A 5 0.00 3.38 16.07
C VAL A 5 0.23 3.35 17.58
N GLU A 6 1.32 2.77 18.04
CA GLU A 6 1.72 2.81 19.45
C GLU A 6 1.88 4.26 19.95
N LYS A 7 2.48 5.14 19.12
CA LYS A 7 2.70 6.55 19.47
C LYS A 7 1.44 7.41 19.42
N TRP A 8 0.65 7.29 18.35
CA TRP A 8 -0.48 8.21 18.07
C TRP A 8 -1.84 7.53 18.10
N GLY A 9 -1.88 6.23 18.35
CA GLY A 9 -3.11 5.47 18.48
C GLY A 9 -4.02 5.62 17.25
N ARG A 10 -5.29 5.81 17.56
CA ARG A 10 -6.35 5.93 16.57
C ARG A 10 -6.25 7.16 15.67
N ASP A 11 -5.67 8.25 16.19
CA ASP A 11 -5.54 9.48 15.40
C ASP A 11 -4.63 9.28 14.19
N PHE A 12 -3.60 8.44 14.33
CA PHE A 12 -2.78 8.04 13.19
C PHE A 12 -3.59 7.30 12.13
N LEU A 13 -4.48 6.40 12.52
CA LEU A 13 -5.33 5.63 11.58
C LEU A 13 -6.39 6.51 10.89
N ARG A 14 -6.73 7.66 11.48
CA ARG A 14 -7.71 8.60 10.93
C ARG A 14 -7.12 9.62 9.98
N GLN A 15 -5.93 10.13 10.30
CA GLN A 15 -5.35 11.25 9.57
C GLN A 15 -3.82 11.24 9.51
N GLY A 16 -3.17 10.14 9.88
CA GLY A 16 -1.73 10.02 9.79
C GLY A 16 -1.23 9.97 8.36
N ALA A 17 0.06 10.17 8.20
CA ALA A 17 0.77 9.97 6.95
C ALA A 17 1.96 9.03 7.18
N ILE A 18 2.24 8.17 6.21
CA ILE A 18 3.41 7.30 6.25
C ILE A 18 3.98 7.11 4.85
N SER A 19 5.30 7.12 4.77
CA SER A 19 6.03 6.72 3.57
C SER A 19 7.00 5.59 3.89
N ALA A 20 7.21 4.70 2.95
CA ALA A 20 8.24 3.66 3.05
C ALA A 20 8.84 3.38 1.67
N GLY A 21 10.16 3.15 1.66
CA GLY A 21 10.90 2.64 0.51
C GLY A 21 11.60 1.33 0.89
N PHE A 22 11.53 0.34 0.01
CA PHE A 22 12.12 -0.98 0.22
C PHE A 22 13.40 -1.09 -0.62
N GLN A 23 14.52 -1.38 0.03
CA GLN A 23 15.85 -1.43 -0.59
C GLN A 23 16.34 -2.86 -0.79
N LYS A 24 16.12 -3.72 0.22
CA LYS A 24 16.53 -5.12 0.20
C LYS A 24 15.48 -6.01 0.84
N PRO A 25 15.38 -7.27 0.41
CA PRO A 25 14.46 -8.21 1.04
C PRO A 25 14.93 -8.58 2.46
N VAL A 26 13.99 -8.88 3.33
CA VAL A 26 14.22 -9.69 4.52
C VAL A 26 13.87 -11.12 4.13
N TYR A 27 14.80 -12.04 4.24
CA TYR A 27 14.59 -13.43 3.85
C TYR A 27 13.84 -14.20 4.94
N ASP A 28 13.13 -15.25 4.52
CA ASP A 28 12.43 -16.13 5.44
C ASP A 28 13.36 -16.71 6.49
N GLY A 29 12.88 -16.84 7.73
CA GLY A 29 13.66 -17.29 8.86
C GLY A 29 14.63 -16.24 9.45
N ARG A 30 14.75 -15.04 8.85
CA ARG A 30 15.61 -13.96 9.36
C ARG A 30 14.82 -12.98 10.21
N ILE A 31 15.51 -12.39 11.18
CA ILE A 31 14.91 -11.38 12.08
C ILE A 31 14.93 -10.03 11.39
N ALA A 32 13.77 -9.38 11.33
CA ALA A 32 13.62 -7.98 10.97
C ALA A 32 13.58 -7.13 12.25
N ILE A 33 14.51 -6.20 12.37
CA ILE A 33 14.55 -5.21 13.46
C ILE A 33 13.92 -3.92 12.93
N VAL A 34 12.82 -3.51 13.53
CA VAL A 34 12.14 -2.24 13.19
C VAL A 34 12.46 -1.22 14.27
N THR A 35 12.94 -0.06 13.86
CA THR A 35 13.25 1.04 14.78
C THR A 35 12.52 2.31 14.35
N ALA A 36 12.21 3.16 15.34
CA ALA A 36 11.69 4.49 15.14
C ALA A 36 12.53 5.49 15.93
N THR A 37 12.86 6.62 15.30
CA THR A 37 13.53 7.75 15.95
C THR A 37 12.66 8.97 15.77
N GLU A 38 12.40 9.70 16.86
CA GLU A 38 11.63 10.94 16.80
C GLU A 38 12.47 12.04 16.17
N ASP A 39 11.85 12.83 15.30
CA ASP A 39 12.38 14.04 14.73
C ASP A 39 11.33 15.16 14.75
N ALA A 40 11.68 16.36 14.29
CA ALA A 40 10.76 17.51 14.27
C ALA A 40 9.52 17.29 13.37
N ALA A 41 9.56 16.33 12.43
CA ALA A 41 8.49 16.05 11.49
C ALA A 41 7.66 14.80 11.87
N GLY A 42 8.12 13.98 12.83
CA GLY A 42 7.41 12.80 13.28
C GLY A 42 8.30 11.63 13.70
N LEU A 43 8.23 10.51 13.02
CA LEU A 43 9.02 9.30 13.27
C LEU A 43 9.78 8.89 12.01
N ALA A 44 11.10 8.97 12.06
CA ALA A 44 11.96 8.29 11.10
C ALA A 44 11.96 6.79 11.39
N LEU A 45 11.62 5.97 10.39
CA LEU A 45 11.47 4.52 10.51
C LEU A 45 12.58 3.81 9.73
N ALA A 46 13.13 2.75 10.32
CA ALA A 46 14.09 1.90 9.64
C ALA A 46 13.80 0.41 9.91
N VAL A 47 14.09 -0.41 8.91
CA VAL A 47 14.07 -1.87 9.03
C VAL A 47 15.45 -2.40 8.65
N THR A 48 16.05 -3.16 9.54
CA THR A 48 17.32 -3.85 9.29
C THR A 48 17.17 -5.34 9.50
N SER A 49 17.96 -6.12 8.78
CA SER A 49 18.11 -7.56 8.99
C SER A 49 19.57 -7.92 8.84
N GLU A 50 20.14 -8.63 9.82
CA GLU A 50 21.56 -9.01 9.85
C GLU A 50 22.50 -7.81 9.61
N GLY A 51 22.19 -6.65 10.19
CA GLY A 51 22.95 -5.40 10.02
C GLY A 51 22.79 -4.70 8.68
N ILE A 52 21.95 -5.24 7.78
CA ILE A 52 21.70 -4.67 6.45
C ILE A 52 20.42 -3.81 6.49
N ALA A 53 20.46 -2.59 5.96
CA ALA A 53 19.29 -1.76 5.79
C ALA A 53 18.37 -2.36 4.71
N CYS A 54 17.13 -2.73 5.11
CA CYS A 54 16.15 -3.36 4.23
C CYS A 54 15.05 -2.40 3.80
N ALA A 55 14.60 -1.52 4.70
CA ALA A 55 13.60 -0.50 4.39
C ALA A 55 13.84 0.75 5.23
N SER A 56 13.39 1.88 4.72
CA SER A 56 13.33 3.15 5.45
C SER A 56 12.03 3.87 5.16
N GLY A 57 11.60 4.72 6.08
CA GLY A 57 10.36 5.45 5.94
C GLY A 57 10.23 6.58 6.94
N HIS A 58 9.10 7.25 6.88
CA HIS A 58 8.76 8.31 7.82
C HIS A 58 7.26 8.29 8.07
N ALA A 59 6.85 8.43 9.33
CA ALA A 59 5.47 8.56 9.74
C ALA A 59 5.27 9.89 10.46
N SER A 60 4.10 10.50 10.27
CA SER A 60 3.73 11.75 10.92
C SER A 60 2.23 11.80 11.23
N LEU A 61 1.87 12.66 12.16
CA LEU A 61 0.49 13.03 12.45
C LEU A 61 0.31 14.52 12.11
N PRO A 62 0.03 14.87 10.83
CA PRO A 62 -0.12 16.26 10.43
C PRO A 62 -1.29 16.94 11.16
N ALA A 63 -1.09 18.19 11.61
CA ALA A 63 -2.12 18.98 12.28
C ALA A 63 -3.30 19.33 11.36
N ALA A 64 -3.02 19.56 10.06
CA ALA A 64 -4.06 19.82 9.09
C ALA A 64 -4.77 18.52 8.67
N PRO A 65 -6.10 18.53 8.55
CA PRO A 65 -6.83 17.38 8.00
C PRO A 65 -6.36 17.07 6.58
N PRO A 66 -6.57 15.83 6.10
CA PRO A 66 -6.28 15.51 4.70
C PRO A 66 -7.16 16.33 3.76
N GLU A 67 -6.62 16.63 2.57
CA GLU A 67 -7.40 17.32 1.53
C GLU A 67 -8.67 16.56 1.19
N ALA A 68 -9.78 17.29 1.00
CA ALA A 68 -11.03 16.68 0.59
C ALA A 68 -10.87 15.96 -0.76
N VAL A 69 -11.46 14.78 -0.88
CA VAL A 69 -11.44 13.99 -2.11
C VAL A 69 -12.72 14.23 -2.89
N THR A 70 -12.60 14.70 -4.13
CA THR A 70 -13.69 14.80 -5.08
C THR A 70 -13.82 13.47 -5.82
N LEU A 71 -14.79 12.63 -5.44
CA LEU A 71 -14.94 11.27 -6.00
C LEU A 71 -15.14 11.26 -7.52
N ALA A 72 -15.70 12.32 -8.11
CA ALA A 72 -15.84 12.45 -9.55
C ALA A 72 -14.51 12.44 -10.32
N GLU A 73 -13.41 12.82 -9.67
CA GLU A 73 -12.04 12.76 -10.23
C GLU A 73 -11.43 11.35 -10.17
N TRP A 74 -12.11 10.42 -9.52
CA TRP A 74 -11.69 9.03 -9.32
C TRP A 74 -12.73 8.07 -9.92
N PRO A 75 -12.80 7.94 -11.26
CA PRO A 75 -13.77 7.08 -11.90
C PRO A 75 -13.68 5.64 -11.41
N ALA A 76 -14.81 4.99 -11.25
CA ALA A 76 -14.85 3.58 -10.94
C ALA A 76 -14.26 2.78 -12.10
N ALA A 77 -13.41 1.83 -11.77
CA ALA A 77 -12.85 0.88 -12.72
C ALA A 77 -13.05 -0.55 -12.16
N ILE A 78 -13.39 -1.47 -13.03
CA ILE A 78 -13.61 -2.87 -12.68
C ILE A 78 -12.46 -3.67 -13.29
N PRO A 79 -11.82 -4.59 -12.54
CA PRO A 79 -10.81 -5.48 -13.11
C PRO A 79 -11.37 -6.25 -14.30
N PRO A 80 -10.59 -6.40 -15.39
CA PRO A 80 -11.05 -7.15 -16.57
C PRO A 80 -11.26 -8.63 -16.23
N GLU A 81 -12.23 -9.27 -16.89
CA GLU A 81 -12.44 -10.73 -16.76
C GLU A 81 -11.21 -11.51 -17.21
N THR A 82 -10.64 -11.13 -18.34
CA THR A 82 -9.38 -11.68 -18.85
C THR A 82 -8.29 -10.62 -18.71
N ARG A 83 -7.33 -10.87 -17.82
CA ARG A 83 -6.23 -9.94 -17.59
C ARG A 83 -5.23 -10.02 -18.74
N PRO A 84 -4.86 -8.87 -19.36
CA PRO A 84 -3.76 -8.82 -20.31
C PRO A 84 -2.42 -9.08 -19.59
N LYS A 85 -1.40 -9.51 -20.34
CA LYS A 85 -0.02 -9.53 -19.83
C LYS A 85 0.43 -8.11 -19.48
N ALA A 86 1.22 -7.98 -18.42
CA ALA A 86 1.84 -6.70 -18.08
C ALA A 86 2.76 -6.24 -19.23
N SER A 87 2.52 -5.05 -19.74
CA SER A 87 3.27 -4.40 -20.82
C SER A 87 3.25 -2.87 -20.65
N GLU A 88 3.97 -2.18 -21.51
CA GLU A 88 3.94 -0.71 -21.53
C GLU A 88 2.55 -0.18 -21.90
N GLU A 89 1.82 -0.91 -22.74
CA GLU A 89 0.46 -0.56 -23.16
C GLU A 89 -0.57 -0.84 -22.06
N SER A 90 -0.54 -2.05 -21.46
CA SER A 90 -1.50 -2.42 -20.40
C SER A 90 -1.26 -1.68 -19.08
N LEU A 91 -0.11 -1.05 -18.93
CA LEU A 91 0.28 -0.19 -17.80
C LEU A 91 0.64 1.23 -18.28
N ALA A 92 0.00 1.72 -19.35
CA ALA A 92 0.26 3.06 -19.88
C ALA A 92 -0.20 4.16 -18.90
N PRO A 93 0.55 5.27 -18.78
CA PRO A 93 0.12 6.42 -18.01
C PRO A 93 -1.27 6.91 -18.44
N GLY A 94 -2.09 7.26 -17.48
CA GLY A 94 -3.48 7.70 -17.70
C GLY A 94 -4.53 6.60 -17.57
N LEU A 95 -4.16 5.31 -17.66
CA LEU A 95 -5.10 4.20 -17.46
C LEU A 95 -5.59 4.16 -16.02
N TRP A 96 -6.87 3.82 -15.87
CA TRP A 96 -7.51 3.57 -14.59
C TRP A 96 -7.60 2.07 -14.30
N LEU A 97 -7.27 1.72 -13.08
CA LEU A 97 -7.32 0.38 -12.52
C LEU A 97 -8.31 0.34 -11.36
N GLY A 98 -8.97 -0.78 -11.18
CA GLY A 98 -9.85 -1.00 -10.04
C GLY A 98 -9.58 -2.31 -9.34
N THR A 99 -10.21 -2.53 -8.20
CA THR A 99 -10.16 -3.81 -7.50
C THR A 99 -11.56 -4.38 -7.32
N ARG A 100 -11.65 -5.68 -7.17
CA ARG A 100 -12.82 -6.32 -6.58
C ARG A 100 -12.92 -5.89 -5.12
N ALA A 101 -14.13 -5.88 -4.58
CA ALA A 101 -14.35 -5.52 -3.20
C ALA A 101 -13.79 -6.58 -2.25
N LEU A 102 -13.19 -6.11 -1.15
CA LEU A 102 -12.85 -6.91 0.01
C LEU A 102 -13.90 -6.66 1.09
N GLU A 103 -14.69 -7.66 1.42
CA GLU A 103 -15.56 -7.62 2.59
C GLU A 103 -14.72 -7.71 3.86
N LEU A 104 -14.71 -6.66 4.68
CA LEU A 104 -13.94 -6.65 5.91
C LEU A 104 -14.71 -7.36 7.03
N THR A 105 -14.62 -8.68 7.01
CA THR A 105 -15.22 -9.54 8.04
C THR A 105 -14.31 -9.71 9.26
N PRO A 106 -14.85 -10.11 10.44
CA PRO A 106 -14.01 -10.45 11.59
C PRO A 106 -12.94 -11.48 11.27
N GLN A 107 -13.26 -12.49 10.43
CA GLN A 107 -12.30 -13.51 10.01
C GLN A 107 -11.15 -12.93 9.17
N VAL A 108 -11.46 -12.08 8.19
CA VAL A 108 -10.46 -11.41 7.33
C VAL A 108 -9.50 -10.58 8.18
N LEU A 109 -10.03 -9.83 9.16
CA LEU A 109 -9.22 -9.03 10.07
C LEU A 109 -8.33 -9.91 10.94
N ALA A 110 -8.90 -10.93 11.58
CA ALA A 110 -8.17 -11.85 12.48
C ALA A 110 -7.05 -12.59 11.73
N ASP A 111 -7.34 -13.12 10.55
CA ASP A 111 -6.36 -13.80 9.72
C ASP A 111 -5.21 -12.86 9.31
N TYR A 112 -5.54 -11.64 8.91
CA TYR A 112 -4.52 -10.66 8.56
C TYR A 112 -3.61 -10.31 9.74
N LEU A 113 -4.17 -10.01 10.92
CA LEU A 113 -3.40 -9.67 12.12
C LEU A 113 -2.48 -10.82 12.53
N ARG A 114 -2.98 -12.06 12.47
CA ARG A 114 -2.17 -13.27 12.72
C ARG A 114 -1.02 -13.40 11.73
N ASP A 115 -1.30 -13.23 10.43
CA ASP A 115 -0.32 -13.42 9.35
C ASP A 115 0.83 -12.40 9.43
N VAL A 116 0.52 -11.16 9.81
CA VAL A 116 1.54 -10.11 10.00
C VAL A 116 2.07 -10.02 11.42
N ARG A 117 1.60 -10.90 12.32
CA ARG A 117 1.96 -10.94 13.76
C ARG A 117 1.74 -9.59 14.46
N GLU A 118 0.65 -8.89 14.08
CA GLU A 118 0.29 -7.64 14.75
C GLU A 118 -0.38 -7.90 16.09
N THR A 119 0.12 -7.24 17.13
CA THR A 119 -0.33 -7.45 18.52
C THR A 119 -1.03 -6.23 19.12
N ALA A 120 -1.04 -5.09 18.41
CA ALA A 120 -1.73 -3.89 18.90
C ALA A 120 -3.24 -4.15 19.05
N PRO A 121 -3.79 -4.03 20.26
CA PRO A 121 -5.18 -4.44 20.55
C PRO A 121 -6.22 -3.58 19.81
N ILE A 122 -5.87 -2.36 19.45
CA ILE A 122 -6.76 -1.39 18.81
C ILE A 122 -7.48 -1.95 17.58
N TYR A 123 -6.84 -2.81 16.79
CA TYR A 123 -7.42 -3.37 15.58
C TYR A 123 -8.55 -4.34 15.90
N ALA A 124 -8.28 -5.33 16.78
CA ALA A 124 -9.25 -6.34 17.14
C ALA A 124 -10.37 -5.77 18.02
N GLU A 125 -10.03 -4.97 19.03
CA GLU A 125 -11.00 -4.42 20.00
C GLU A 125 -11.95 -3.40 19.37
N GLN A 126 -11.46 -2.59 18.43
CA GLN A 126 -12.25 -1.55 17.78
C GLN A 126 -12.76 -1.92 16.38
N GLY A 127 -12.42 -3.12 15.89
CA GLY A 127 -12.84 -3.59 14.59
C GLY A 127 -12.33 -2.72 13.43
N ILE A 128 -11.07 -2.22 13.55
CA ILE A 128 -10.45 -1.33 12.56
C ILE A 128 -9.49 -2.13 11.68
N ALA A 129 -9.54 -1.90 10.37
CA ALA A 129 -8.60 -2.51 9.42
C ALA A 129 -7.16 -2.06 9.69
N HIS A 130 -6.24 -3.03 9.70
CA HIS A 130 -4.81 -2.72 9.75
C HIS A 130 -4.37 -1.99 8.47
N PRO A 131 -3.50 -0.96 8.54
CA PRO A 131 -3.01 -0.22 7.37
C PRO A 131 -2.44 -1.09 6.24
N GLY A 132 -1.88 -2.24 6.56
CA GLY A 132 -1.40 -3.18 5.56
C GLY A 132 -2.50 -3.80 4.69
N LEU A 133 -3.75 -3.93 5.18
CA LEU A 133 -4.89 -4.28 4.33
C LEU A 133 -5.18 -3.19 3.31
N VAL A 134 -5.09 -1.91 3.72
CA VAL A 134 -5.23 -0.77 2.81
C VAL A 134 -4.16 -0.81 1.71
N LEU A 135 -2.89 -1.08 2.06
CA LEU A 135 -1.81 -1.23 1.08
C LEU A 135 -1.96 -2.49 0.21
N ARG A 136 -2.53 -3.58 0.74
CA ARG A 136 -2.85 -4.78 -0.06
C ARG A 136 -3.80 -4.44 -1.21
N MET A 137 -4.76 -3.54 -1.00
CA MET A 137 -5.64 -3.06 -2.08
C MET A 137 -4.84 -2.40 -3.21
N CYS A 138 -3.76 -1.68 -2.90
CA CYS A 138 -2.90 -1.07 -3.92
C CYS A 138 -2.10 -2.13 -4.72
N ASN A 139 -1.66 -3.21 -4.08
CA ASN A 139 -1.07 -4.36 -4.79
C ASN A 139 -2.09 -5.01 -5.74
N TRP A 140 -3.37 -5.08 -5.33
CA TRP A 140 -4.44 -5.66 -6.14
C TRP A 140 -4.80 -4.81 -7.35
N LEU A 141 -4.54 -3.49 -7.34
CA LEU A 141 -4.63 -2.66 -8.55
C LEU A 141 -3.74 -3.20 -9.67
N LEU A 142 -2.60 -3.81 -9.37
CA LEU A 142 -1.78 -4.49 -10.36
C LEU A 142 -2.25 -5.92 -10.60
N THR A 143 -2.29 -6.73 -9.55
CA THR A 143 -2.49 -8.19 -9.68
C THR A 143 -3.88 -8.59 -10.14
N GLN A 144 -4.89 -7.74 -10.02
CA GLN A 144 -6.24 -8.00 -10.54
C GLN A 144 -6.47 -7.44 -11.95
N ASN A 145 -5.60 -6.53 -12.44
CA ASN A 145 -5.79 -5.91 -13.76
C ASN A 145 -4.85 -6.46 -14.82
N VAL A 146 -3.66 -6.94 -14.45
CA VAL A 146 -2.70 -7.52 -15.39
C VAL A 146 -2.13 -8.85 -14.88
N VAL A 147 -1.66 -9.68 -15.80
CA VAL A 147 -0.86 -10.87 -15.47
C VAL A 147 0.59 -10.42 -15.35
N LEU A 148 1.08 -10.41 -14.11
CA LEU A 148 2.47 -10.08 -13.78
C LEU A 148 3.34 -11.32 -13.82
N GLY A 149 4.60 -11.15 -14.29
CA GLY A 149 5.69 -12.05 -13.95
C GLY A 149 6.22 -11.74 -12.53
N PRO A 150 7.48 -12.04 -12.22
CA PRO A 150 8.10 -11.57 -10.99
C PRO A 150 8.02 -10.06 -10.91
N TRP A 151 7.50 -9.54 -9.79
CA TRP A 151 7.35 -8.11 -9.55
C TRP A 151 7.70 -7.78 -8.11
N ILE A 152 8.01 -6.51 -7.83
CA ILE A 152 8.48 -6.08 -6.51
C ILE A 152 7.81 -4.76 -6.15
N HIS A 153 7.09 -4.73 -5.02
CA HIS A 153 6.68 -3.48 -4.39
C HIS A 153 7.93 -2.77 -3.84
N ILE A 154 8.21 -1.55 -4.29
CA ILE A 154 9.43 -0.82 -3.93
C ILE A 154 9.19 0.39 -3.05
N GLY A 155 7.95 0.84 -2.89
CA GLY A 155 7.63 1.92 -1.98
C GLY A 155 6.20 2.40 -2.07
N SER A 156 5.78 3.09 -1.02
CA SER A 156 4.48 3.77 -0.97
C SER A 156 4.56 5.02 -0.12
N LYS A 157 3.71 6.02 -0.48
CA LYS A 157 3.37 7.16 0.36
C LYS A 157 1.87 7.11 0.59
N LEU A 158 1.45 7.11 1.84
CA LEU A 158 0.06 6.97 2.23
C LEU A 158 -0.36 8.13 3.12
N ARG A 159 -1.54 8.68 2.87
CA ARG A 159 -2.24 9.62 3.72
C ARG A 159 -3.60 9.04 4.07
N PHE A 160 -3.89 8.88 5.37
CA PHE A 160 -5.20 8.45 5.83
C PHE A 160 -6.22 9.59 5.72
N HIS A 161 -7.44 9.22 5.34
CA HIS A 161 -8.64 10.06 5.29
C HIS A 161 -9.70 9.54 6.26
N GLY A 162 -9.50 8.38 6.84
CA GLY A 162 -10.38 7.75 7.79
C GLY A 162 -10.03 6.28 8.01
N GLU A 163 -10.71 5.68 8.97
CA GLU A 163 -10.58 4.27 9.30
C GLU A 163 -11.45 3.41 8.37
N ALA A 164 -11.01 2.21 8.03
CA ALA A 164 -11.90 1.17 7.52
C ALA A 164 -12.30 0.26 8.68
N ARG A 165 -13.57 -0.17 8.72
CA ARG A 165 -14.15 -0.89 9.85
C ARG A 165 -14.79 -2.20 9.45
N LEU A 166 -14.92 -3.11 10.41
CA LEU A 166 -15.66 -4.35 10.21
C LEU A 166 -17.06 -4.10 9.66
N GLY A 167 -17.47 -4.94 8.71
CA GLY A 167 -18.72 -4.83 7.98
C GLY A 167 -18.66 -3.93 6.75
N GLU A 168 -17.57 -3.20 6.53
CA GLU A 168 -17.41 -2.37 5.33
C GLU A 168 -16.79 -3.16 4.18
N ARG A 169 -17.08 -2.70 2.96
CA ARG A 169 -16.52 -3.21 1.71
C ARG A 169 -15.41 -2.26 1.26
N LEU A 170 -14.19 -2.77 1.14
CA LEU A 170 -13.06 -1.99 0.66
C LEU A 170 -12.85 -2.20 -0.84
N THR A 171 -12.72 -1.10 -1.57
CA THR A 171 -12.30 -1.08 -2.98
C THR A 171 -11.15 -0.10 -3.16
N ALA A 172 -10.37 -0.25 -4.22
CA ALA A 172 -9.40 0.74 -4.62
C ALA A 172 -9.62 1.16 -6.08
N ARG A 173 -9.40 2.44 -6.34
CA ARG A 173 -9.34 3.04 -7.68
C ARG A 173 -7.96 3.62 -7.84
N GLY A 174 -7.30 3.37 -8.96
CA GLY A 174 -5.94 3.84 -9.17
C GLY A 174 -5.71 4.31 -10.60
N ARG A 175 -5.02 5.43 -10.76
CA ARG A 175 -4.55 5.92 -12.04
C ARG A 175 -3.07 5.67 -12.17
N ILE A 176 -2.65 5.10 -13.28
CA ILE A 176 -1.22 4.99 -13.58
C ILE A 176 -0.71 6.40 -13.90
N SER A 177 0.19 6.90 -13.08
CA SER A 177 0.78 8.23 -13.24
C SER A 177 2.11 8.19 -13.99
N ALA A 178 2.83 7.06 -13.92
CA ALA A 178 4.08 6.85 -14.65
C ALA A 178 4.32 5.36 -14.92
N ASN A 179 4.96 5.08 -16.06
CA ASN A 179 5.57 3.79 -16.39
C ASN A 179 6.90 4.09 -17.05
N ILE A 180 7.99 3.91 -16.31
CA ILE A 180 9.33 4.35 -16.71
C ILE A 180 10.34 3.21 -16.61
N GLU A 181 11.42 3.34 -17.37
CA GLU A 181 12.60 2.51 -17.17
C GLU A 181 13.63 3.24 -16.30
N ARG A 182 14.15 2.53 -15.29
CA ARG A 182 15.23 3.02 -14.44
C ARG A 182 16.16 1.88 -14.06
N LYS A 183 17.44 2.01 -14.39
CA LYS A 183 18.49 0.98 -14.12
C LYS A 183 18.10 -0.41 -14.66
N GLY A 184 17.46 -0.47 -15.86
CA GLY A 184 17.01 -1.70 -16.47
C GLY A 184 15.73 -2.32 -15.88
N HIS A 185 15.14 -1.71 -14.85
CA HIS A 185 13.84 -2.11 -14.31
C HIS A 185 12.71 -1.29 -14.92
N ARG A 186 11.59 -1.91 -15.25
CA ARG A 186 10.35 -1.20 -15.56
C ARG A 186 9.57 -0.96 -14.28
N ILE A 187 9.29 0.30 -14.00
CA ILE A 187 8.65 0.76 -12.77
C ILE A 187 7.33 1.45 -13.11
N VAL A 188 6.26 1.02 -12.47
CA VAL A 188 4.96 1.67 -12.52
C VAL A 188 4.71 2.46 -11.23
N THR A 189 4.15 3.66 -11.38
CA THR A 189 3.63 4.47 -10.27
C THR A 189 2.12 4.61 -10.42
N ILE A 190 1.40 4.33 -9.34
CA ILE A 190 -0.06 4.41 -9.27
C ILE A 190 -0.44 5.42 -8.20
N GLU A 191 -1.23 6.41 -8.57
CA GLU A 191 -1.97 7.24 -7.62
C GLU A 191 -3.29 6.52 -7.33
N ALA A 192 -3.47 6.11 -6.07
CA ALA A 192 -4.58 5.27 -5.65
C ALA A 192 -5.44 5.94 -4.58
N LEU A 193 -6.72 5.63 -4.60
CA LEU A 193 -7.70 5.97 -3.57
C LEU A 193 -8.36 4.68 -3.09
N VAL A 194 -8.22 4.40 -1.80
CA VAL A 194 -8.93 3.31 -1.15
C VAL A 194 -10.20 3.85 -0.53
N LEU A 195 -11.32 3.17 -0.80
CA LEU A 195 -12.65 3.56 -0.42
C LEU A 195 -13.32 2.49 0.45
N ALA A 196 -14.08 2.92 1.43
CA ALA A 196 -15.06 2.09 2.12
C ALA A 196 -16.43 2.33 1.50
N ASN A 197 -17.13 1.23 1.16
CA ASN A 197 -18.47 1.22 0.57
C ASN A 197 -18.58 2.09 -0.70
N GLU A 198 -17.48 2.16 -1.46
CA GLU A 198 -17.33 2.91 -2.73
C GLU A 198 -17.56 4.44 -2.62
N ALA A 199 -17.79 4.94 -1.42
CA ALA A 199 -18.18 6.34 -1.19
C ALA A 199 -17.24 7.08 -0.24
N ARG A 200 -16.74 6.42 0.81
CA ARG A 200 -15.98 7.09 1.87
C ARG A 200 -14.48 6.86 1.69
N PRO A 201 -13.67 7.92 1.50
CA PRO A 201 -12.22 7.81 1.43
C PRO A 201 -11.63 7.23 2.72
N VAL A 202 -10.75 6.25 2.57
CA VAL A 202 -9.96 5.65 3.65
C VAL A 202 -8.52 6.13 3.56
N ALA A 203 -7.91 6.09 2.39
CA ALA A 203 -6.55 6.55 2.19
C ALA A 203 -6.28 6.94 0.73
N ARG A 204 -5.44 7.98 0.53
CA ARG A 204 -4.73 8.20 -0.74
C ARG A 204 -3.35 7.57 -0.65
N VAL A 205 -2.95 6.92 -1.71
CA VAL A 205 -1.67 6.20 -1.76
C VAL A 205 -0.98 6.46 -3.10
N ARG A 206 0.28 6.90 -3.05
CA ARG A 206 1.19 6.78 -4.17
C ARG A 206 1.94 5.47 -4.01
N HIS A 207 1.74 4.55 -4.94
CA HIS A 207 2.27 3.19 -4.89
C HIS A 207 3.23 2.94 -6.04
N GLU A 208 4.42 2.41 -5.75
CA GLU A 208 5.46 2.18 -6.74
C GLU A 208 5.88 0.71 -6.75
N ALA A 209 5.92 0.11 -7.93
CA ALA A 209 6.31 -1.28 -8.11
C ALA A 209 7.18 -1.47 -9.37
N ILE A 210 8.18 -2.33 -9.27
CA ILE A 210 8.88 -2.90 -10.42
C ILE A 210 7.98 -4.00 -10.97
N TRP A 211 7.40 -3.80 -12.15
CA TRP A 211 6.57 -4.82 -12.79
C TRP A 211 7.36 -5.74 -13.73
N ARG A 212 8.59 -5.31 -14.15
CA ARG A 212 9.56 -6.13 -14.88
C ARG A 212 10.96 -5.86 -14.32
N PRO A 213 11.49 -6.75 -13.48
CA PRO A 213 12.88 -6.69 -13.01
C PRO A 213 13.88 -6.86 -14.15
N ARG A 214 15.06 -6.22 -14.05
CA ARG A 214 16.15 -6.30 -15.02
C ARG A 214 16.53 -7.74 -15.38
N GLN A 215 16.63 -8.61 -14.39
CA GLN A 215 17.02 -10.00 -14.58
C GLN A 215 16.04 -10.78 -15.48
N VAL A 216 14.76 -10.44 -15.45
CA VAL A 216 13.73 -11.03 -16.33
C VAL A 216 13.86 -10.49 -17.75
N ALA A 217 14.25 -9.24 -17.92
CA ALA A 217 14.48 -8.64 -19.23
C ALA A 217 15.71 -9.23 -19.93
N GLU A 218 16.77 -9.51 -19.18
CA GLU A 218 18.02 -10.13 -19.67
C GLU A 218 17.86 -11.61 -20.03
N ALA A 219 16.93 -12.34 -19.39
CA ALA A 219 16.68 -13.75 -19.64
C ALA A 219 15.73 -14.03 -20.83
N GLY A 220 15.05 -13.01 -21.35
CA GLY A 220 14.06 -13.11 -22.44
C GLY A 220 14.49 -12.49 -23.77
N GLY A 221 15.79 -12.07 -23.91
CA GLY A 221 16.39 -11.47 -25.10
C GLY A 221 17.11 -12.47 -26.00
#